data_6c4cc20a6d8a678462c41ac32f266e0b
#
_entry.id   6c4cc20a6d8a678462c41ac32f266e0b
#
_cell.length_a   1.000
_cell.length_b   1.000
_cell.length_c   1.000
_cell.angle_alpha   90.00
_cell.angle_beta   90.00
_cell.angle_gamma   90.00
#
_symmetry.space_group_name_H-M   'P 1'
#
loop_
_entity.id
_entity.type
_entity.pdbx_description
1 polymer ?
#
loop_
_entity_poly.entity_id
_entity_poly.type
_entity_poly.pdbx_seq_one_letter_code
_entity_poly.pdbx_strand_id
1 'polypeptide(L)'
;MISVTKLLFATEYFGDSLRYTNDAHKAKNGVREGMGPVVVWNSTRTCNLKCRHCYMSSDAKKYQNELTTAEAKQFIDDLADFNVPVLLFSGGEPLIRPDFFELADYAAKKGVRPTLSTNGTLITPEVARKIKDIGVGYVGISLDGLREVNDKFRGKAGAFEAAMNGIKNCVAVDQRVGLRFTINHHNIQELENIFDFIEEENINRVCFYHLVYSGRGNQMMDEDVTAEESRRAMDIIIRRTRDFEERGLKKEILTVDNHCDGVYMYLKALQEGKDELAQQIKKYIAMNGGNRSGMAFAEVDPLGYVHPDQFTQHHTFGNVRERKFGDIWQDTTNPIMAGLKDRKPLLKGRCSKCKFLDNCNGNFRTRAEARTGDFWESDPSCYLTDEEIGITGAEK
;
A
#
# COMPACT_ATOMS: atom_id res chain seq x y z
N MET A 1 -3.15 2.66 -4.76
CA MET A 1 -2.01 3.61 -4.65
C MET A 1 -2.12 4.63 -5.77
N ILE A 2 -2.18 5.91 -5.43
CA ILE A 2 -2.32 7.04 -6.34
C ILE A 2 -1.03 7.88 -6.28
N SER A 3 -0.38 8.13 -7.40
CA SER A 3 0.76 9.05 -7.47
C SER A 3 0.25 10.48 -7.67
N VAL A 4 0.28 11.28 -6.62
CA VAL A 4 -0.14 12.70 -6.65
C VAL A 4 0.75 13.47 -7.63
N THR A 5 2.07 13.22 -7.61
CA THR A 5 3.02 13.85 -8.54
C THR A 5 2.66 13.53 -10.00
N LYS A 6 2.37 12.25 -10.32
CA LYS A 6 1.98 11.86 -11.69
C LYS A 6 0.66 12.49 -12.11
N LEU A 7 -0.34 12.50 -11.23
CA LEU A 7 -1.64 13.09 -11.53
C LEU A 7 -1.53 14.58 -11.84
N LEU A 8 -0.68 15.30 -11.12
CA LEU A 8 -0.49 16.75 -11.30
C LEU A 8 0.40 17.11 -12.51
N PHE A 9 1.47 16.33 -12.75
CA PHE A 9 2.55 16.77 -13.67
C PHE A 9 2.88 15.77 -14.78
N ALA A 10 2.17 14.64 -14.85
CA ALA A 10 2.45 13.54 -15.78
C ALA A 10 3.87 12.94 -15.68
N THR A 11 4.60 13.25 -14.61
CA THR A 11 5.98 12.77 -14.38
C THR A 11 5.99 11.25 -14.19
N GLU A 12 6.95 10.57 -14.82
CA GLU A 12 7.14 9.14 -14.71
C GLU A 12 8.09 8.78 -13.57
N TYR A 13 7.65 7.85 -12.71
CA TYR A 13 8.46 7.31 -11.63
C TYR A 13 8.53 5.77 -11.68
N PHE A 14 9.51 5.22 -10.96
CA PHE A 14 9.69 3.79 -10.85
C PHE A 14 8.44 3.09 -10.30
N GLY A 15 7.94 2.11 -11.06
CA GLY A 15 6.72 1.36 -10.72
C GLY A 15 5.42 1.92 -11.30
N ASP A 16 5.46 3.06 -11.99
CA ASP A 16 4.25 3.61 -12.65
C ASP A 16 3.70 2.66 -13.72
N SER A 17 4.55 1.93 -14.42
CA SER A 17 4.13 0.92 -15.39
C SER A 17 3.31 -0.24 -14.79
N LEU A 18 3.35 -0.44 -13.47
CA LEU A 18 2.52 -1.41 -12.76
C LEU A 18 1.25 -0.79 -12.17
N ARG A 19 1.28 0.53 -11.93
CA ARG A 19 0.18 1.29 -11.32
C ARG A 19 -0.81 1.85 -12.34
N TYR A 20 -0.31 2.16 -13.55
CA TYR A 20 -1.06 2.84 -14.60
C TYR A 20 -0.96 2.04 -15.89
N THR A 21 -2.00 1.28 -16.21
CA THR A 21 -2.04 0.43 -17.38
C THR A 21 -3.38 0.62 -18.13
N ASN A 22 -3.35 0.53 -19.45
CA ASN A 22 -4.58 0.62 -20.25
C ASN A 22 -5.51 -0.59 -20.03
N ASP A 23 -4.99 -1.67 -19.46
CA ASP A 23 -5.70 -2.94 -19.24
C ASP A 23 -6.16 -3.15 -17.79
N ALA A 24 -6.08 -2.11 -16.94
CA ALA A 24 -6.38 -2.22 -15.51
C ALA A 24 -7.76 -2.86 -15.24
N HIS A 25 -8.77 -2.54 -16.04
CA HIS A 25 -10.12 -3.09 -15.89
C HIS A 25 -10.30 -4.49 -16.48
N LYS A 26 -9.42 -4.92 -17.39
CA LYS A 26 -9.51 -6.22 -18.07
C LYS A 26 -8.73 -7.30 -17.34
N ALA A 27 -7.57 -6.97 -16.78
CA ALA A 27 -6.71 -7.93 -16.11
C ALA A 27 -7.31 -8.33 -14.76
N LYS A 28 -7.86 -9.52 -14.67
CA LYS A 28 -8.52 -10.06 -13.47
C LYS A 28 -7.55 -10.80 -12.53
N ASN A 29 -6.40 -11.27 -13.04
CA ASN A 29 -5.45 -12.11 -12.30
C ASN A 29 -4.06 -11.51 -12.16
N GLY A 30 -3.91 -10.21 -12.45
CA GLY A 30 -2.61 -9.57 -12.38
C GLY A 30 -2.66 -8.07 -12.63
N VAL A 31 -1.50 -7.45 -12.72
CA VAL A 31 -1.37 -6.01 -12.97
C VAL A 31 -1.77 -5.64 -14.40
N ARG A 32 -1.51 -6.54 -15.35
CA ARG A 32 -1.92 -6.47 -16.75
C ARG A 32 -2.02 -7.88 -17.33
N GLU A 33 -2.54 -8.02 -18.54
CA GLU A 33 -2.64 -9.31 -19.22
C GLU A 33 -1.26 -9.97 -19.36
N GLY A 34 -1.18 -11.27 -19.08
CA GLY A 34 0.06 -12.07 -19.11
C GLY A 34 1.03 -11.82 -17.94
N MET A 35 0.68 -10.99 -16.97
CA MET A 35 1.51 -10.70 -15.80
C MET A 35 0.70 -10.93 -14.52
N GLY A 36 1.31 -11.60 -13.53
CA GLY A 36 0.70 -11.86 -12.23
C GLY A 36 0.48 -10.59 -11.39
N PRO A 37 -0.08 -10.72 -10.18
CA PRO A 37 -0.25 -9.60 -9.24
C PRO A 37 1.09 -9.16 -8.64
N VAL A 38 1.11 -7.98 -8.00
CA VAL A 38 2.13 -7.66 -7.00
C VAL A 38 1.80 -8.49 -5.76
N VAL A 39 2.76 -9.24 -5.25
CA VAL A 39 2.58 -10.09 -4.07
C VAL A 39 3.29 -9.48 -2.87
N VAL A 40 2.55 -9.23 -1.80
CA VAL A 40 3.10 -8.98 -0.48
C VAL A 40 3.31 -10.32 0.21
N TRP A 41 4.51 -10.59 0.67
CA TRP A 41 4.75 -11.73 1.53
C TRP A 41 5.06 -11.25 2.94
N ASN A 42 4.15 -11.51 3.85
CA ASN A 42 4.39 -11.34 5.27
C ASN A 42 5.30 -12.48 5.74
N SER A 43 6.61 -12.34 5.50
CA SER A 43 7.59 -13.43 5.61
C SER A 43 7.82 -13.93 7.04
N THR A 44 7.47 -13.11 8.04
CA THR A 44 7.44 -13.47 9.46
C THR A 44 6.44 -12.60 10.21
N ARG A 45 5.89 -13.11 11.30
CA ARG A 45 5.08 -12.33 12.25
C ARG A 45 5.91 -11.70 13.37
N THR A 46 7.14 -12.18 13.59
CA THR A 46 8.05 -11.63 14.60
C THR A 46 8.48 -10.21 14.24
N CYS A 47 8.42 -9.29 15.22
CA CYS A 47 8.83 -7.90 15.04
C CYS A 47 9.50 -7.36 16.29
N ASN A 48 10.54 -6.53 16.16
CA ASN A 48 11.20 -5.84 17.27
C ASN A 48 10.47 -4.56 17.73
N LEU A 49 9.33 -4.21 17.10
CA LEU A 49 8.43 -3.11 17.48
C LEU A 49 7.02 -3.63 17.80
N LYS A 50 6.20 -2.76 18.44
CA LYS A 50 4.80 -3.06 18.76
C LYS A 50 3.90 -1.86 18.42
N CYS A 51 3.82 -1.55 17.13
CA CYS A 51 3.07 -0.40 16.60
C CYS A 51 1.58 -0.46 16.91
N ARG A 52 0.95 0.70 17.19
CA ARG A 52 -0.49 0.80 17.49
C ARG A 52 -1.39 0.31 16.36
N HIS A 53 -1.07 0.65 15.10
CA HIS A 53 -1.86 0.35 13.90
C HIS A 53 -1.44 -0.93 13.16
N CYS A 54 -0.62 -1.79 13.78
CA CYS A 54 -0.06 -2.95 13.09
C CYS A 54 -1.14 -3.92 12.60
N TYR A 55 -1.29 -4.06 11.28
CA TYR A 55 -2.27 -4.94 10.66
C TYR A 55 -2.00 -6.44 10.92
N MET A 56 -0.74 -6.84 11.15
CA MET A 56 -0.33 -8.21 11.49
C MET A 56 -0.47 -8.53 12.98
N SER A 57 -0.72 -7.54 13.83
CA SER A 57 -0.62 -7.68 15.29
C SER A 57 0.71 -8.28 15.75
N SER A 58 1.79 -7.93 15.07
CA SER A 58 3.15 -8.42 15.31
C SER A 58 3.72 -7.96 16.64
N ASP A 59 4.57 -8.78 17.26
CA ASP A 59 5.33 -8.48 18.46
C ASP A 59 6.66 -9.26 18.49
N ALA A 60 7.41 -9.17 19.60
CA ALA A 60 8.74 -9.81 19.74
C ALA A 60 8.71 -11.33 19.99
N LYS A 61 7.53 -11.96 19.91
CA LYS A 61 7.42 -13.41 20.08
C LYS A 61 7.95 -14.14 18.86
N LYS A 62 8.50 -15.35 19.08
CA LYS A 62 8.73 -16.30 18.01
C LYS A 62 7.44 -17.01 17.65
N TYR A 63 7.12 -17.01 16.38
CA TYR A 63 6.00 -17.74 15.82
C TYR A 63 6.48 -19.06 15.20
N GLN A 64 5.66 -20.09 15.30
CA GLN A 64 5.97 -21.42 14.76
C GLN A 64 5.27 -21.62 13.42
N ASN A 65 5.72 -22.63 12.67
CA ASN A 65 5.11 -23.05 11.39
C ASN A 65 5.17 -21.97 10.29
N GLU A 66 5.97 -20.94 10.41
CA GLU A 66 6.26 -20.05 9.29
C GLU A 66 6.94 -20.85 8.16
N LEU A 67 6.81 -20.39 6.91
CA LEU A 67 7.45 -21.07 5.77
C LEU A 67 8.95 -21.24 6.01
N THR A 68 9.43 -22.47 5.90
CA THR A 68 10.87 -22.76 5.92
C THR A 68 11.56 -22.17 4.70
N THR A 69 12.88 -22.09 4.69
CA THR A 69 13.67 -21.60 3.54
C THR A 69 13.37 -22.41 2.28
N ALA A 70 13.19 -23.73 2.40
CA ALA A 70 12.88 -24.61 1.27
C ALA A 70 11.47 -24.34 0.70
N GLU A 71 10.46 -24.27 1.57
CA GLU A 71 9.07 -23.93 1.17
C GLU A 71 8.98 -22.52 0.58
N ALA A 72 9.70 -21.55 1.15
CA ALA A 72 9.78 -20.19 0.64
C ALA A 72 10.41 -20.12 -0.76
N LYS A 73 11.45 -20.90 -1.04
CA LYS A 73 12.03 -21.00 -2.40
C LYS A 73 11.05 -21.62 -3.38
N GLN A 74 10.33 -22.68 -2.99
CA GLN A 74 9.30 -23.29 -3.81
C GLN A 74 8.20 -22.26 -4.13
N PHE A 75 7.74 -21.51 -3.14
CA PHE A 75 6.80 -20.43 -3.33
C PHE A 75 7.33 -19.35 -4.30
N ILE A 76 8.59 -18.94 -4.18
CA ILE A 76 9.21 -17.99 -5.11
C ILE A 76 9.27 -18.56 -6.54
N ASP A 77 9.54 -19.86 -6.71
CA ASP A 77 9.48 -20.52 -8.03
C ASP A 77 8.06 -20.44 -8.62
N ASP A 78 7.03 -20.72 -7.83
CA ASP A 78 5.64 -20.60 -8.26
C ASP A 78 5.26 -19.15 -8.65
N LEU A 79 5.81 -18.15 -7.94
CA LEU A 79 5.62 -16.75 -8.31
C LEU A 79 6.27 -16.41 -9.65
N ALA A 80 7.47 -16.93 -9.89
CA ALA A 80 8.18 -16.75 -11.17
C ALA A 80 7.42 -17.41 -12.32
N ASP A 81 6.97 -18.65 -12.14
CA ASP A 81 6.14 -19.39 -13.12
C ASP A 81 4.85 -18.63 -13.47
N PHE A 82 4.26 -17.92 -12.48
CA PHE A 82 3.05 -17.12 -12.68
C PHE A 82 3.33 -15.68 -13.15
N ASN A 83 4.55 -15.37 -13.56
CA ASN A 83 4.98 -14.04 -14.03
C ASN A 83 4.68 -12.92 -13.02
N VAL A 84 4.84 -13.17 -11.71
CA VAL A 84 4.70 -12.15 -10.67
C VAL A 84 5.82 -11.12 -10.81
N PRO A 85 5.49 -9.82 -11.01
CA PRO A 85 6.52 -8.82 -11.30
C PRO A 85 7.30 -8.36 -10.06
N VAL A 86 6.67 -8.44 -8.89
CA VAL A 86 7.23 -7.90 -7.63
C VAL A 86 6.81 -8.79 -6.46
N LEU A 87 7.80 -9.15 -5.63
CA LEU A 87 7.61 -9.71 -4.30
C LEU A 87 8.01 -8.66 -3.27
N LEU A 88 7.03 -8.15 -2.52
CA LEU A 88 7.25 -7.22 -1.42
C LEU A 88 7.43 -8.02 -0.13
N PHE A 89 8.67 -8.14 0.34
CA PHE A 89 8.95 -8.68 1.66
C PHE A 89 8.43 -7.72 2.74
N SER A 90 7.52 -8.22 3.57
CA SER A 90 6.81 -7.51 4.62
C SER A 90 6.59 -8.44 5.82
N GLY A 91 5.65 -8.09 6.70
CA GLY A 91 5.23 -8.90 7.84
C GLY A 91 5.37 -8.17 9.16
N GLY A 92 5.99 -8.83 10.15
CA GLY A 92 6.50 -8.16 11.33
C GLY A 92 7.67 -7.27 10.96
N GLU A 93 8.89 -7.81 11.10
CA GLU A 93 10.09 -7.17 10.56
C GLU A 93 10.86 -8.18 9.71
N PRO A 94 10.87 -8.04 8.38
CA PRO A 94 11.53 -9.02 7.50
C PRO A 94 13.01 -9.24 7.78
N LEU A 95 13.73 -8.21 8.23
CA LEU A 95 15.16 -8.29 8.53
C LEU A 95 15.48 -9.11 9.82
N ILE A 96 14.46 -9.51 10.58
CA ILE A 96 14.63 -10.47 11.70
C ILE A 96 14.70 -11.91 11.18
N ARG A 97 14.09 -12.18 10.01
CA ARG A 97 14.12 -13.49 9.41
C ARG A 97 15.55 -13.84 8.95
N PRO A 98 16.18 -14.93 9.46
CA PRO A 98 17.62 -15.17 9.27
C PRO A 98 18.01 -15.44 7.82
N ASP A 99 17.09 -15.99 7.02
CA ASP A 99 17.28 -16.33 5.60
C ASP A 99 16.75 -15.23 4.64
N PHE A 100 16.40 -14.02 5.14
CA PHE A 100 15.87 -12.94 4.32
C PHE A 100 16.75 -12.62 3.09
N PHE A 101 18.07 -12.46 3.29
CA PHE A 101 18.97 -12.11 2.19
C PHE A 101 19.08 -13.23 1.16
N GLU A 102 19.09 -14.49 1.59
CA GLU A 102 19.09 -15.65 0.71
C GLU A 102 17.83 -15.70 -0.15
N LEU A 103 16.66 -15.46 0.44
CA LEU A 103 15.37 -15.49 -0.25
C LEU A 103 15.18 -14.29 -1.18
N ALA A 104 15.65 -13.10 -0.79
CA ALA A 104 15.60 -11.91 -1.64
C ALA A 104 16.51 -12.06 -2.88
N ASP A 105 17.73 -12.58 -2.71
CA ASP A 105 18.64 -12.89 -3.79
C ASP A 105 18.06 -13.97 -4.72
N TYR A 106 17.46 -15.01 -4.13
CA TYR A 106 16.79 -16.07 -4.89
C TYR A 106 15.65 -15.52 -5.75
N ALA A 107 14.78 -14.66 -5.18
CA ALA A 107 13.70 -14.01 -5.93
C ALA A 107 14.25 -13.17 -7.10
N ALA A 108 15.29 -12.36 -6.86
CA ALA A 108 15.94 -11.56 -7.89
C ALA A 108 16.48 -12.44 -9.05
N LYS A 109 17.16 -13.55 -8.73
CA LYS A 109 17.71 -14.52 -9.71
C LYS A 109 16.61 -15.23 -10.51
N LYS A 110 15.42 -15.40 -9.95
CA LYS A 110 14.24 -15.96 -10.64
C LYS A 110 13.47 -14.93 -11.46
N GLY A 111 13.90 -13.66 -11.48
CA GLY A 111 13.25 -12.58 -12.23
C GLY A 111 12.06 -11.94 -11.50
N VAL A 112 11.78 -12.35 -10.26
CA VAL A 112 10.80 -11.72 -9.39
C VAL A 112 11.49 -10.60 -8.59
N ARG A 113 11.17 -9.35 -8.91
CA ARG A 113 11.85 -8.20 -8.30
C ARG A 113 11.54 -8.09 -6.79
N PRO A 114 12.54 -8.26 -5.91
CA PRO A 114 12.34 -8.08 -4.48
C PRO A 114 12.21 -6.60 -4.13
N THR A 115 11.30 -6.28 -3.22
CA THR A 115 11.18 -4.99 -2.55
C THR A 115 11.01 -5.23 -1.05
N LEU A 116 11.35 -4.24 -0.22
CA LEU A 116 11.34 -4.39 1.23
C LEU A 116 10.45 -3.35 1.89
N SER A 117 9.53 -3.80 2.75
CA SER A 117 8.77 -3.01 3.71
C SER A 117 9.30 -3.29 5.11
N THR A 118 9.90 -2.30 5.75
CA THR A 118 10.60 -2.47 7.02
C THR A 118 10.33 -1.30 7.97
N ASN A 119 10.54 -1.52 9.26
CA ASN A 119 10.61 -0.43 10.22
C ASN A 119 11.95 0.33 10.17
N GLY A 120 12.94 -0.17 9.42
CA GLY A 120 14.24 0.46 9.18
C GLY A 120 15.24 0.36 10.31
N THR A 121 14.83 -0.07 11.51
CA THR A 121 15.68 -0.01 12.72
C THR A 121 16.85 -0.98 12.71
N LEU A 122 16.86 -1.95 11.80
CA LEU A 122 17.91 -2.97 11.66
C LEU A 122 18.83 -2.74 10.46
N ILE A 123 18.66 -1.64 9.72
CA ILE A 123 19.48 -1.34 8.55
C ILE A 123 20.80 -0.67 8.98
N THR A 124 21.82 -1.50 9.25
CA THR A 124 23.21 -1.04 9.43
C THR A 124 23.84 -0.70 8.06
N PRO A 125 25.06 -0.07 8.01
CA PRO A 125 25.76 0.13 6.75
C PRO A 125 26.00 -1.17 5.97
N GLU A 126 26.29 -2.28 6.65
CA GLU A 126 26.49 -3.61 6.04
C GLU A 126 25.18 -4.16 5.47
N VAL A 127 24.06 -4.00 6.20
CA VAL A 127 22.74 -4.41 5.74
C VAL A 127 22.32 -3.60 4.50
N ALA A 128 22.54 -2.28 4.50
CA ALA A 128 22.23 -1.43 3.35
C ALA A 128 23.02 -1.85 2.10
N ARG A 129 24.33 -2.16 2.23
CA ARG A 129 25.14 -2.69 1.12
C ARG A 129 24.58 -4.00 0.58
N LYS A 130 24.28 -4.97 1.46
CA LYS A 130 23.69 -6.26 1.05
C LYS A 130 22.37 -6.09 0.31
N ILE A 131 21.49 -5.19 0.79
CA ILE A 131 20.23 -4.85 0.12
C ILE A 131 20.48 -4.32 -1.29
N LYS A 132 21.47 -3.42 -1.44
CA LYS A 132 21.85 -2.84 -2.74
C LYS A 132 22.44 -3.89 -3.67
N ASP A 133 23.36 -4.73 -3.19
CA ASP A 133 24.09 -5.74 -3.98
C ASP A 133 23.14 -6.82 -4.53
N ILE A 134 22.11 -7.20 -3.78
CA ILE A 134 21.04 -8.12 -4.23
C ILE A 134 20.17 -7.50 -5.29
N GLY A 135 20.12 -6.18 -5.40
CA GLY A 135 19.26 -5.46 -6.33
C GLY A 135 17.81 -5.32 -5.83
N VAL A 136 17.64 -5.16 -4.50
CA VAL A 136 16.32 -4.82 -3.95
C VAL A 136 15.83 -3.51 -4.56
N GLY A 137 14.71 -3.57 -5.29
CA GLY A 137 14.25 -2.46 -6.14
C GLY A 137 13.81 -1.23 -5.37
N TYR A 138 13.37 -1.38 -4.12
CA TYR A 138 12.90 -0.30 -3.26
C TYR A 138 12.85 -0.73 -1.79
N VAL A 139 13.22 0.16 -0.89
CA VAL A 139 13.09 0.00 0.56
C VAL A 139 12.09 1.03 1.09
N GLY A 140 10.95 0.58 1.57
CA GLY A 140 9.94 1.42 2.22
C GLY A 140 10.13 1.40 3.73
N ILE A 141 10.54 2.52 4.32
CA ILE A 141 10.75 2.65 5.76
C ILE A 141 9.57 3.37 6.40
N SER A 142 9.05 2.78 7.44
CA SER A 142 7.85 3.26 8.10
C SER A 142 8.17 4.27 9.20
N LEU A 143 7.62 5.49 9.08
CA LEU A 143 7.62 6.53 10.11
C LEU A 143 6.20 7.10 10.23
N ASP A 144 5.67 7.19 11.46
CA ASP A 144 4.31 7.70 11.72
C ASP A 144 4.30 9.01 12.53
N GLY A 145 5.34 9.79 12.38
CA GLY A 145 5.56 11.08 13.04
C GLY A 145 7.04 11.35 13.19
N LEU A 146 7.38 12.48 13.78
CA LEU A 146 8.75 12.83 14.09
C LEU A 146 9.06 12.50 15.56
N ARG A 147 10.30 12.04 15.81
CA ARG A 147 10.87 11.82 17.15
C ARG A 147 9.92 11.07 18.12
N GLU A 148 9.48 11.74 19.19
CA GLU A 148 8.64 11.15 20.24
C GLU A 148 7.26 10.70 19.74
N VAL A 149 6.67 11.40 18.75
CA VAL A 149 5.40 10.99 18.14
C VAL A 149 5.56 9.61 17.47
N ASN A 150 6.62 9.44 16.69
CA ASN A 150 6.95 8.14 16.08
C ASN A 150 7.22 7.07 17.14
N ASP A 151 8.05 7.34 18.13
CA ASP A 151 8.43 6.38 19.16
C ASP A 151 7.23 5.86 19.94
N LYS A 152 6.34 6.78 20.34
CA LYS A 152 5.08 6.45 21.01
C LYS A 152 4.18 5.58 20.12
N PHE A 153 4.06 5.93 18.84
CA PHE A 153 3.22 5.21 17.90
C PHE A 153 3.78 3.83 17.54
N ARG A 154 5.11 3.72 17.41
CA ARG A 154 5.84 2.48 17.15
C ARG A 154 6.04 1.62 18.40
N GLY A 155 5.72 2.17 19.60
CA GLY A 155 5.77 1.44 20.87
C GLY A 155 7.19 1.14 21.35
N LYS A 156 8.18 1.96 20.98
CA LYS A 156 9.59 1.78 21.38
C LYS A 156 10.35 3.10 21.32
N ALA A 157 10.94 3.49 22.47
CA ALA A 157 11.83 4.64 22.55
C ALA A 157 13.07 4.41 21.64
N GLY A 158 13.49 5.46 20.92
CA GLY A 158 14.61 5.44 19.99
C GLY A 158 14.30 4.78 18.63
N ALA A 159 13.04 4.39 18.36
CA ALA A 159 12.66 3.81 17.07
C ALA A 159 12.84 4.82 15.93
N PHE A 160 12.56 6.11 16.17
CA PHE A 160 12.75 7.16 15.18
C PHE A 160 14.22 7.28 14.75
N GLU A 161 15.12 7.47 15.71
CA GLU A 161 16.55 7.63 15.42
C GLU A 161 17.15 6.38 14.74
N ALA A 162 16.72 5.19 15.15
CA ALA A 162 17.15 3.95 14.53
C ALA A 162 16.66 3.83 13.08
N ALA A 163 15.41 4.20 12.80
CA ALA A 163 14.87 4.23 11.44
C ALA A 163 15.56 5.28 10.57
N MET A 164 15.88 6.47 11.13
CA MET A 164 16.65 7.51 10.46
C MET A 164 18.03 7.06 10.05
N ASN A 165 18.75 6.37 10.96
CA ASN A 165 20.04 5.76 10.61
C ASN A 165 19.89 4.77 9.46
N GLY A 166 18.81 3.97 9.44
CA GLY A 166 18.49 3.06 8.34
C GLY A 166 18.28 3.79 7.01
N ILE A 167 17.57 4.92 7.00
CA ILE A 167 17.38 5.76 5.82
C ILE A 167 18.74 6.29 5.32
N LYS A 168 19.53 6.89 6.22
CA LYS A 168 20.85 7.45 5.88
C LYS A 168 21.78 6.39 5.31
N ASN A 169 21.79 5.19 5.89
CA ASN A 169 22.57 4.07 5.39
C ASN A 169 22.15 3.62 3.99
N CYS A 170 20.85 3.61 3.69
CA CYS A 170 20.33 3.32 2.34
C CYS A 170 20.76 4.41 1.35
N VAL A 171 20.59 5.69 1.70
CA VAL A 171 20.99 6.84 0.85
C VAL A 171 22.47 6.80 0.57
N ALA A 172 23.32 6.50 1.56
CA ALA A 172 24.78 6.44 1.43
C ALA A 172 25.28 5.41 0.39
N VAL A 173 24.49 4.38 0.08
CA VAL A 173 24.80 3.38 -0.95
C VAL A 173 23.95 3.53 -2.21
N ASP A 174 23.31 4.68 -2.38
CA ASP A 174 22.38 4.94 -3.49
C ASP A 174 21.29 3.86 -3.63
N GLN A 175 20.79 3.34 -2.50
CA GLN A 175 19.62 2.45 -2.46
C GLN A 175 18.35 3.30 -2.51
N ARG A 176 17.44 2.97 -3.44
CA ARG A 176 16.15 3.67 -3.53
C ARG A 176 15.34 3.42 -2.25
N VAL A 177 15.12 4.48 -1.49
CA VAL A 177 14.40 4.46 -0.21
C VAL A 177 13.26 5.48 -0.22
N GLY A 178 12.22 5.25 0.58
CA GLY A 178 11.14 6.22 0.78
C GLY A 178 10.39 5.95 2.07
N LEU A 179 9.65 6.97 2.50
CA LEU A 179 8.86 6.93 3.72
C LEU A 179 7.49 6.29 3.48
N ARG A 180 6.98 5.66 4.53
CA ARG A 180 5.62 5.19 4.68
C ARG A 180 5.02 5.80 5.94
N PHE A 181 4.03 6.64 5.76
CA PHE A 181 3.37 7.40 6.85
C PHE A 181 1.88 7.10 6.83
N THR A 182 1.34 6.54 7.92
CA THR A 182 -0.09 6.24 8.03
C THR A 182 -0.81 7.37 8.75
N ILE A 183 -1.61 8.14 8.00
CA ILE A 183 -2.40 9.26 8.51
C ILE A 183 -3.47 8.72 9.47
N ASN A 184 -3.58 9.34 10.65
CA ASN A 184 -4.62 9.09 11.64
C ASN A 184 -4.78 10.33 12.54
N HIS A 185 -5.76 10.33 13.40
CA HIS A 185 -6.07 11.48 14.27
C HIS A 185 -4.90 11.93 15.17
N HIS A 186 -3.98 11.00 15.52
CA HIS A 186 -2.86 11.32 16.40
C HIS A 186 -1.66 11.99 15.72
N ASN A 187 -1.59 11.93 14.37
CA ASN A 187 -0.42 12.41 13.65
C ASN A 187 -0.73 13.28 12.43
N ILE A 188 -2.00 13.53 12.13
CA ILE A 188 -2.37 14.36 10.97
C ILE A 188 -1.77 15.77 11.03
N GLN A 189 -1.56 16.32 12.23
CA GLN A 189 -0.90 17.61 12.44
C GLN A 189 0.59 17.60 12.09
N GLU A 190 1.22 16.41 11.97
CA GLU A 190 2.62 16.25 11.56
C GLU A 190 2.82 16.35 10.04
N LEU A 191 1.76 16.39 9.23
CA LEU A 191 1.87 16.34 7.77
C LEU A 191 2.79 17.40 7.19
N GLU A 192 2.67 18.67 7.62
CA GLU A 192 3.56 19.73 7.15
C GLU A 192 5.01 19.46 7.55
N ASN A 193 5.24 19.07 8.80
CA ASN A 193 6.56 18.75 9.30
C ASN A 193 7.19 17.55 8.57
N ILE A 194 6.38 16.58 8.13
CA ILE A 194 6.86 15.45 7.32
C ILE A 194 7.31 15.92 5.94
N PHE A 195 6.65 16.90 5.32
CA PHE A 195 7.08 17.47 4.06
C PHE A 195 8.40 18.23 4.22
N ASP A 196 8.57 19.03 5.26
CA ASP A 196 9.83 19.71 5.57
C ASP A 196 10.95 18.71 5.82
N PHE A 197 10.65 17.67 6.60
CA PHE A 197 11.59 16.60 6.91
C PHE A 197 12.08 15.82 5.68
N ILE A 198 11.20 15.43 4.73
CA ILE A 198 11.64 14.75 3.51
C ILE A 198 12.46 15.63 2.58
N GLU A 199 12.30 16.95 2.68
CA GLU A 199 13.15 17.91 1.99
C GLU A 199 14.53 17.99 2.65
N GLU A 200 14.60 18.23 3.95
CA GLU A 200 15.84 18.35 4.74
C GLU A 200 16.72 17.09 4.64
N GLU A 201 16.13 15.91 4.76
CA GLU A 201 16.84 14.64 4.71
C GLU A 201 17.02 14.09 3.28
N ASN A 202 16.67 14.89 2.26
CA ASN A 202 16.75 14.53 0.83
C ASN A 202 16.08 13.19 0.49
N ILE A 203 14.92 12.91 1.09
CA ILE A 203 14.14 11.73 0.81
C ILE A 203 13.27 12.00 -0.41
N ASN A 204 13.42 11.21 -1.48
CA ASN A 204 12.80 11.48 -2.76
C ASN A 204 11.43 10.82 -2.95
N ARG A 205 10.97 10.03 -1.99
CA ARG A 205 9.68 9.35 -2.08
C ARG A 205 8.97 9.28 -0.73
N VAL A 206 7.67 9.57 -0.73
CA VAL A 206 6.81 9.33 0.43
C VAL A 206 5.47 8.76 -0.01
N CYS A 207 4.96 7.79 0.77
CA CYS A 207 3.64 7.21 0.63
C CYS A 207 2.82 7.57 1.89
N PHE A 208 1.78 8.36 1.72
CA PHE A 208 0.79 8.66 2.75
C PHE A 208 -0.32 7.61 2.68
N TYR A 209 -0.45 6.81 3.74
CA TYR A 209 -1.44 5.75 3.85
C TYR A 209 -2.65 6.24 4.62
N HIS A 210 -3.83 5.88 4.17
CA HIS A 210 -5.02 5.95 5.00
C HIS A 210 -5.08 4.73 5.92
N LEU A 211 -5.59 4.91 7.14
CA LEU A 211 -5.72 3.82 8.11
C LEU A 211 -6.64 2.71 7.56
N VAL A 212 -6.23 1.46 7.73
CA VAL A 212 -7.07 0.28 7.41
C VAL A 212 -7.35 -0.50 8.69
N TYR A 213 -8.59 -0.87 8.90
CA TYR A 213 -9.09 -1.49 10.12
C TYR A 213 -8.80 -3.01 10.13
N SER A 214 -7.52 -3.34 10.36
CA SER A 214 -7.03 -4.72 10.42
C SER A 214 -6.02 -4.89 11.55
N GLY A 215 -5.96 -6.06 12.18
CA GLY A 215 -5.11 -6.33 13.31
C GLY A 215 -5.34 -5.34 14.47
N ARG A 216 -4.25 -4.75 15.03
CA ARG A 216 -4.38 -3.67 16.03
C ARG A 216 -5.00 -2.39 15.47
N GLY A 217 -4.85 -2.14 14.16
CA GLY A 217 -5.50 -1.01 13.50
C GLY A 217 -7.03 -1.04 13.57
N ASN A 218 -7.63 -2.23 13.75
CA ASN A 218 -9.07 -2.34 13.99
C ASN A 218 -9.52 -1.69 15.31
N GLN A 219 -8.65 -1.64 16.31
CA GLN A 219 -8.92 -0.96 17.57
C GLN A 219 -8.85 0.58 17.46
N MET A 220 -8.33 1.09 16.35
CA MET A 220 -8.19 2.52 16.06
C MET A 220 -9.28 3.06 15.11
N MET A 221 -10.32 2.28 14.85
CA MET A 221 -11.39 2.67 13.91
C MET A 221 -12.03 4.01 14.24
N ASP A 222 -12.24 4.30 15.53
CA ASP A 222 -12.81 5.57 16.01
C ASP A 222 -11.73 6.67 16.21
N GLU A 223 -10.45 6.33 15.96
CA GLU A 223 -9.31 7.25 15.94
C GLU A 223 -8.86 7.58 14.50
N ASP A 224 -9.60 7.12 13.48
CA ASP A 224 -9.36 7.50 12.09
C ASP A 224 -9.75 8.95 11.84
N VAL A 225 -9.17 9.53 10.81
CA VAL A 225 -9.45 10.91 10.41
C VAL A 225 -10.87 11.05 9.88
N THR A 226 -11.51 12.16 10.21
CA THR A 226 -12.83 12.52 9.67
C THR A 226 -12.75 12.83 8.17
N ALA A 227 -13.90 12.90 7.49
CA ALA A 227 -13.97 13.31 6.08
C ALA A 227 -13.36 14.70 5.85
N GLU A 228 -13.60 15.64 6.77
CA GLU A 228 -13.05 17.00 6.70
C GLU A 228 -11.53 17.00 6.89
N GLU A 229 -11.01 16.24 7.86
CA GLU A 229 -9.57 16.08 8.07
C GLU A 229 -8.88 15.41 6.88
N SER A 230 -9.52 14.40 6.27
CA SER A 230 -9.03 13.75 5.05
C SER A 230 -8.91 14.75 3.89
N ARG A 231 -9.90 15.62 3.70
CA ARG A 231 -9.84 16.70 2.68
C ARG A 231 -8.71 17.67 2.97
N ARG A 232 -8.57 18.14 4.23
CA ARG A 232 -7.44 19.01 4.62
C ARG A 232 -6.09 18.35 4.39
N ALA A 233 -5.94 17.08 4.74
CA ALA A 233 -4.74 16.32 4.49
C ALA A 233 -4.40 16.26 2.99
N MET A 234 -5.39 15.95 2.15
CA MET A 234 -5.21 15.94 0.70
C MET A 234 -4.86 17.34 0.15
N ASP A 235 -5.45 18.40 0.67
CA ASP A 235 -5.12 19.77 0.26
C ASP A 235 -3.67 20.14 0.60
N ILE A 236 -3.19 19.73 1.78
CA ILE A 236 -1.77 19.88 2.17
C ILE A 236 -0.89 19.08 1.20
N ILE A 237 -1.19 17.81 0.96
CA ILE A 237 -0.42 16.94 0.08
C ILE A 237 -0.34 17.52 -1.34
N ILE A 238 -1.46 17.97 -1.90
CA ILE A 238 -1.52 18.59 -3.24
C ILE A 238 -0.67 19.88 -3.29
N ARG A 239 -0.84 20.77 -2.31
CA ARG A 239 -0.14 22.05 -2.24
C ARG A 239 1.37 21.84 -2.11
N ARG A 240 1.82 20.99 -1.17
CA ARG A 240 3.24 20.71 -0.96
C ARG A 240 3.87 19.98 -2.16
N THR A 241 3.11 19.14 -2.87
CA THR A 241 3.58 18.50 -4.10
C THR A 241 3.79 19.52 -5.21
N ARG A 242 2.90 20.53 -5.34
CA ARG A 242 3.07 21.64 -6.29
C ARG A 242 4.28 22.51 -5.94
N ASP A 243 4.46 22.86 -4.66
CA ASP A 243 5.60 23.62 -4.16
C ASP A 243 6.95 22.94 -4.50
N PHE A 244 7.05 21.62 -4.30
CA PHE A 244 8.25 20.88 -4.67
C PHE A 244 8.55 20.97 -6.18
N GLU A 245 7.55 20.80 -7.03
CA GLU A 245 7.75 20.90 -8.49
C GLU A 245 8.15 22.30 -8.92
N GLU A 246 7.48 23.35 -8.40
CA GLU A 246 7.79 24.76 -8.67
C GLU A 246 9.23 25.13 -8.28
N ARG A 247 9.75 24.51 -7.21
CA ARG A 247 11.14 24.69 -6.76
C ARG A 247 12.13 23.72 -7.42
N GLY A 248 11.69 22.87 -8.36
CA GLY A 248 12.53 21.91 -9.07
C GLY A 248 12.96 20.71 -8.21
N LEU A 249 12.31 20.45 -7.08
CA LEU A 249 12.60 19.33 -6.19
C LEU A 249 11.85 18.09 -6.67
N LYS A 250 12.59 17.13 -7.24
CA LYS A 250 12.00 15.89 -7.78
C LYS A 250 11.61 14.92 -6.66
N LYS A 251 10.39 15.03 -6.16
CA LYS A 251 9.82 14.18 -5.12
C LYS A 251 8.65 13.35 -5.66
N GLU A 252 8.63 12.05 -5.40
CA GLU A 252 7.50 11.17 -5.71
C GLU A 252 6.56 11.10 -4.52
N ILE A 253 5.42 11.76 -4.60
CA ILE A 253 4.40 11.82 -3.55
C ILE A 253 3.22 10.92 -3.95
N LEU A 254 2.88 9.99 -3.06
CA LEU A 254 1.81 9.04 -3.29
C LEU A 254 0.83 9.01 -2.11
N THR A 255 -0.44 8.72 -2.42
CA THR A 255 -1.42 8.29 -1.42
C THR A 255 -1.79 6.83 -1.63
N VAL A 256 -2.08 6.14 -0.55
CA VAL A 256 -2.29 4.69 -0.52
C VAL A 256 -3.50 4.35 0.32
N ASP A 257 -4.17 3.28 -0.05
CA ASP A 257 -5.30 2.69 0.65
C ASP A 257 -6.59 3.53 0.66
N ASN A 258 -6.64 4.63 -0.13
CA ASN A 258 -7.89 5.31 -0.43
C ASN A 258 -7.90 5.82 -1.89
N HIS A 259 -8.69 5.21 -2.74
CA HIS A 259 -8.73 5.55 -4.17
C HIS A 259 -9.66 6.73 -4.48
N CYS A 260 -10.44 7.22 -3.51
CA CYS A 260 -11.20 8.46 -3.70
C CYS A 260 -10.30 9.71 -3.75
N ASP A 261 -9.03 9.62 -3.30
CA ASP A 261 -8.05 10.70 -3.41
C ASP A 261 -7.88 11.18 -4.87
N GLY A 262 -7.78 10.23 -5.81
CA GLY A 262 -7.68 10.58 -7.23
C GLY A 262 -8.93 11.27 -7.77
N VAL A 263 -10.12 10.84 -7.30
CA VAL A 263 -11.39 11.48 -7.65
C VAL A 263 -11.50 12.88 -7.03
N TYR A 264 -11.08 13.03 -5.77
CA TYR A 264 -11.01 14.34 -5.10
C TYR A 264 -10.12 15.33 -5.87
N MET A 265 -8.93 14.88 -6.29
CA MET A 265 -8.03 15.70 -7.10
C MET A 265 -8.67 16.13 -8.44
N TYR A 266 -9.40 15.23 -9.10
CA TYR A 266 -10.15 15.54 -10.32
C TYR A 266 -11.22 16.60 -10.09
N LEU A 267 -12.04 16.43 -9.05
CA LEU A 267 -13.10 17.38 -8.71
C LEU A 267 -12.54 18.75 -8.32
N LYS A 268 -11.45 18.76 -7.56
CA LYS A 268 -10.75 19.99 -7.18
C LYS A 268 -10.18 20.74 -8.39
N ALA A 269 -9.61 20.04 -9.36
CA ALA A 269 -9.12 20.65 -10.60
C ALA A 269 -10.26 21.30 -11.39
N LEU A 270 -11.44 20.66 -11.45
CA LEU A 270 -12.64 21.26 -12.07
C LEU A 270 -13.11 22.52 -11.31
N GLN A 271 -13.16 22.47 -9.98
CA GLN A 271 -13.54 23.63 -9.15
C GLN A 271 -12.56 24.81 -9.30
N GLU A 272 -11.29 24.52 -9.53
CA GLU A 272 -10.26 25.53 -9.79
C GLU A 272 -10.26 26.04 -11.27
N GLY A 273 -11.17 25.57 -12.12
CA GLY A 273 -11.23 25.93 -13.53
C GLY A 273 -10.06 25.41 -14.37
N LYS A 274 -9.38 24.35 -13.90
CA LYS A 274 -8.19 23.74 -14.54
C LYS A 274 -8.61 22.53 -15.38
N ASP A 275 -9.37 22.75 -16.45
CA ASP A 275 -9.98 21.69 -17.25
C ASP A 275 -8.97 20.73 -17.87
N GLU A 276 -7.85 21.22 -18.39
CA GLU A 276 -6.80 20.37 -18.97
C GLU A 276 -6.20 19.43 -17.90
N LEU A 277 -5.91 19.96 -16.71
CA LEU A 277 -5.44 19.18 -15.59
C LEU A 277 -6.49 18.15 -15.14
N ALA A 278 -7.76 18.53 -15.08
CA ALA A 278 -8.84 17.62 -14.75
C ALA A 278 -8.91 16.44 -15.75
N GLN A 279 -8.79 16.70 -17.06
CA GLN A 279 -8.76 15.63 -18.07
C GLN A 279 -7.52 14.73 -17.91
N GLN A 280 -6.36 15.29 -17.61
CA GLN A 280 -5.14 14.53 -17.30
C GLN A 280 -5.35 13.61 -16.11
N ILE A 281 -5.87 14.14 -14.99
CA ILE A 281 -6.15 13.36 -13.78
C ILE A 281 -7.16 12.25 -14.10
N LYS A 282 -8.25 12.56 -14.79
CA LYS A 282 -9.28 11.60 -15.19
C LYS A 282 -8.70 10.43 -15.99
N LYS A 283 -7.80 10.73 -16.94
CA LYS A 283 -7.08 9.70 -17.71
C LYS A 283 -6.28 8.78 -16.79
N TYR A 284 -5.48 9.32 -15.88
CA TYR A 284 -4.61 8.51 -15.02
C TYR A 284 -5.38 7.70 -13.98
N ILE A 285 -6.45 8.24 -13.36
CA ILE A 285 -7.27 7.44 -12.42
C ILE A 285 -8.00 6.30 -13.13
N ALA A 286 -8.39 6.48 -14.39
CA ALA A 286 -8.94 5.39 -15.20
C ALA A 286 -7.89 4.30 -15.49
N MET A 287 -6.64 4.68 -15.84
CA MET A 287 -5.53 3.75 -16.03
C MET A 287 -5.11 3.04 -14.72
N ASN A 288 -5.33 3.67 -13.56
CA ASN A 288 -5.07 3.06 -12.25
C ASN A 288 -6.10 1.96 -11.91
N GLY A 289 -7.36 2.15 -12.28
CA GLY A 289 -8.45 1.18 -12.09
C GLY A 289 -8.88 0.99 -10.64
N GLY A 290 -8.52 1.89 -9.72
CA GLY A 290 -8.96 1.88 -8.32
C GLY A 290 -8.37 0.75 -7.48
N ASN A 291 -9.14 0.28 -6.51
CA ASN A 291 -8.72 -0.85 -5.66
C ASN A 291 -8.75 -2.16 -6.44
N ARG A 292 -7.62 -2.86 -6.46
CA ARG A 292 -7.44 -4.11 -7.19
C ARG A 292 -6.98 -5.27 -6.29
N SER A 293 -7.34 -5.24 -5.00
CA SER A 293 -7.20 -6.38 -4.08
C SER A 293 -7.89 -7.61 -4.66
N GLY A 294 -7.27 -8.77 -4.58
CA GLY A 294 -7.78 -9.99 -5.20
C GLY A 294 -7.63 -10.06 -6.74
N MET A 295 -7.07 -9.02 -7.37
CA MET A 295 -6.83 -8.97 -8.83
C MET A 295 -5.35 -8.71 -9.15
N ALA A 296 -4.87 -7.49 -8.93
CA ALA A 296 -3.50 -7.06 -9.21
C ALA A 296 -2.62 -6.97 -7.96
N PHE A 297 -3.18 -7.26 -6.82
CA PHE A 297 -2.53 -7.22 -5.52
C PHE A 297 -2.95 -8.44 -4.71
N ALA A 298 -1.98 -9.15 -4.16
CA ALA A 298 -2.14 -10.35 -3.37
C ALA A 298 -1.30 -10.29 -2.10
N GLU A 299 -1.63 -11.10 -1.11
CA GLU A 299 -0.81 -11.33 0.08
C GLU A 299 -0.65 -12.81 0.34
N VAL A 300 0.54 -13.19 0.84
CA VAL A 300 0.80 -14.51 1.43
C VAL A 300 1.29 -14.30 2.86
N ASP A 301 0.62 -14.95 3.80
CA ASP A 301 0.94 -14.84 5.21
C ASP A 301 2.17 -15.69 5.60
N PRO A 302 2.70 -15.57 6.84
CA PRO A 302 3.87 -16.35 7.26
C PRO A 302 3.65 -17.87 7.25
N LEU A 303 2.39 -18.31 7.32
CA LEU A 303 2.01 -19.72 7.32
C LEU A 303 1.75 -20.27 5.90
N GLY A 304 1.85 -19.41 4.87
CA GLY A 304 1.65 -19.77 3.48
C GLY A 304 0.22 -19.65 2.97
N TYR A 305 -0.71 -19.09 3.74
CA TYR A 305 -2.07 -18.86 3.27
C TYR A 305 -2.12 -17.63 2.34
N VAL A 306 -2.90 -17.77 1.25
CA VAL A 306 -3.09 -16.72 0.24
C VAL A 306 -4.33 -15.91 0.56
N HIS A 307 -4.19 -14.57 0.52
CA HIS A 307 -5.24 -13.59 0.83
C HIS A 307 -5.36 -12.54 -0.28
N PRO A 308 -6.48 -11.79 -0.36
CA PRO A 308 -6.68 -10.78 -1.40
C PRO A 308 -5.73 -9.58 -1.28
N ASP A 309 -5.33 -9.23 -0.07
CA ASP A 309 -4.35 -8.20 0.29
C ASP A 309 -3.92 -8.37 1.77
N GLN A 310 -2.93 -7.60 2.23
CA GLN A 310 -2.35 -7.71 3.57
C GLN A 310 -3.30 -7.37 4.73
N PHE A 311 -4.44 -6.77 4.44
CA PHE A 311 -5.41 -6.36 5.46
C PHE A 311 -6.57 -7.34 5.62
N THR A 312 -6.83 -8.16 4.59
CA THR A 312 -7.98 -9.06 4.50
C THR A 312 -7.61 -10.50 4.87
N GLN A 313 -6.79 -10.68 5.92
CA GLN A 313 -6.21 -11.98 6.31
C GLN A 313 -7.23 -12.99 6.87
N HIS A 314 -8.43 -12.57 7.21
CA HIS A 314 -9.52 -13.45 7.64
C HIS A 314 -10.23 -14.15 6.47
N HIS A 315 -9.99 -13.76 5.22
CA HIS A 315 -10.42 -14.47 4.03
C HIS A 315 -9.23 -15.17 3.36
N THR A 316 -9.20 -16.51 3.41
CA THR A 316 -8.14 -17.34 2.82
C THR A 316 -8.63 -18.07 1.59
N PHE A 317 -7.74 -18.26 0.60
CA PHE A 317 -8.08 -18.91 -0.69
C PHE A 317 -7.36 -20.23 -0.91
N GLY A 318 -6.41 -20.58 -0.07
CA GLY A 318 -5.61 -21.79 -0.11
C GLY A 318 -4.24 -21.58 0.50
N ASN A 319 -3.40 -22.62 0.50
CA ASN A 319 -2.06 -22.59 1.08
C ASN A 319 -1.02 -22.98 0.03
N VAL A 320 0.07 -22.21 -0.07
CA VAL A 320 1.16 -22.45 -1.04
C VAL A 320 1.96 -23.74 -0.76
N ARG A 321 1.80 -24.36 0.40
CA ARG A 321 2.33 -25.70 0.68
C ARG A 321 1.55 -26.81 -0.02
N GLU A 322 0.30 -26.56 -0.38
CA GLU A 322 -0.64 -27.57 -0.90
C GLU A 322 -0.88 -27.39 -2.41
N ARG A 323 -0.89 -26.15 -2.88
CA ARG A 323 -1.19 -25.79 -4.27
C ARG A 323 -0.27 -24.67 -4.76
N LYS A 324 0.03 -24.67 -6.08
CA LYS A 324 0.77 -23.55 -6.68
C LYS A 324 0.02 -22.22 -6.51
N PHE A 325 0.76 -21.16 -6.27
CA PHE A 325 0.20 -19.82 -6.09
C PHE A 325 -0.73 -19.41 -7.25
N GLY A 326 -0.32 -19.64 -8.49
CA GLY A 326 -1.11 -19.29 -9.67
C GLY A 326 -2.45 -20.01 -9.75
N ASP A 327 -2.50 -21.29 -9.34
CA ASP A 327 -3.72 -22.10 -9.31
C ASP A 327 -4.69 -21.59 -8.23
N ILE A 328 -4.16 -21.23 -7.06
CA ILE A 328 -4.96 -20.62 -5.97
C ILE A 328 -5.51 -19.27 -6.43
N TRP A 329 -4.69 -18.44 -7.06
CA TRP A 329 -5.04 -17.07 -7.44
C TRP A 329 -6.09 -16.98 -8.54
N GLN A 330 -6.15 -17.97 -9.39
CA GLN A 330 -7.13 -18.06 -10.50
C GLN A 330 -8.41 -18.82 -10.12
N ASP A 331 -8.40 -19.51 -8.98
CA ASP A 331 -9.54 -20.30 -8.51
C ASP A 331 -10.67 -19.40 -8.00
N THR A 332 -11.78 -19.37 -8.71
CA THR A 332 -12.97 -18.59 -8.39
C THR A 332 -14.08 -19.42 -7.75
N THR A 333 -13.78 -20.60 -7.24
CA THR A 333 -14.75 -21.42 -6.47
C THR A 333 -15.10 -20.79 -5.13
N ASN A 334 -14.17 -20.04 -4.53
CA ASN A 334 -14.45 -19.21 -3.36
C ASN A 334 -15.25 -17.96 -3.76
N PRO A 335 -16.45 -17.72 -3.19
CA PRO A 335 -17.32 -16.61 -3.59
C PRO A 335 -16.72 -15.22 -3.35
N ILE A 336 -15.86 -15.05 -2.33
CA ILE A 336 -15.16 -13.79 -2.09
C ILE A 336 -14.13 -13.55 -3.21
N MET A 337 -13.33 -14.56 -3.58
CA MET A 337 -12.39 -14.45 -4.69
C MET A 337 -13.11 -14.14 -6.01
N ALA A 338 -14.19 -14.87 -6.32
CA ALA A 338 -15.02 -14.62 -7.50
C ALA A 338 -15.53 -13.17 -7.53
N GLY A 339 -16.10 -12.72 -6.40
CA GLY A 339 -16.60 -11.36 -6.26
C GLY A 339 -15.50 -10.29 -6.37
N LEU A 340 -14.31 -10.53 -5.87
CA LEU A 340 -13.18 -9.59 -6.03
C LEU A 340 -12.74 -9.46 -7.49
N LYS A 341 -12.86 -10.51 -8.31
CA LYS A 341 -12.58 -10.44 -9.75
C LYS A 341 -13.63 -9.64 -10.53
N ASP A 342 -14.87 -9.55 -10.01
CA ASP A 342 -15.95 -8.75 -10.57
C ASP A 342 -16.87 -8.18 -9.47
N ARG A 343 -16.36 -7.18 -8.73
CA ARG A 343 -16.99 -6.68 -7.51
C ARG A 343 -18.12 -5.70 -7.72
N LYS A 344 -18.15 -4.99 -8.85
CA LYS A 344 -19.09 -3.88 -9.07
C LYS A 344 -20.57 -4.27 -8.86
N PRO A 345 -21.06 -5.43 -9.37
CA PRO A 345 -22.44 -5.85 -9.16
C PRO A 345 -22.79 -6.20 -7.71
N LEU A 346 -21.77 -6.45 -6.87
CA LEU A 346 -21.95 -6.87 -5.48
C LEU A 346 -21.91 -5.68 -4.50
N LEU A 347 -21.37 -4.53 -4.94
CA LEU A 347 -21.26 -3.35 -4.09
C LEU A 347 -22.61 -2.77 -3.71
N LYS A 348 -22.72 -2.33 -2.46
CA LYS A 348 -23.94 -1.81 -1.84
C LYS A 348 -23.81 -0.32 -1.48
N GLY A 349 -24.86 0.20 -0.87
CA GLY A 349 -24.90 1.56 -0.34
C GLY A 349 -24.52 2.64 -1.35
N ARG A 350 -23.74 3.61 -0.92
CA ARG A 350 -23.26 4.74 -1.76
C ARG A 350 -22.41 4.28 -2.94
N CYS A 351 -21.59 3.22 -2.73
CA CYS A 351 -20.69 2.74 -3.77
C CYS A 351 -21.43 2.23 -5.00
N SER A 352 -22.57 1.55 -4.84
CA SER A 352 -23.37 1.02 -5.96
C SER A 352 -24.00 2.10 -6.84
N LYS A 353 -24.16 3.34 -6.31
CA LYS A 353 -24.76 4.48 -6.99
C LYS A 353 -23.75 5.53 -7.46
N CYS A 354 -22.47 5.33 -7.15
CA CYS A 354 -21.41 6.30 -7.38
C CYS A 354 -21.01 6.39 -8.86
N LYS A 355 -21.07 7.59 -9.46
CA LYS A 355 -20.64 7.82 -10.85
C LYS A 355 -19.12 7.60 -11.07
N PHE A 356 -18.32 7.53 -10.01
CA PHE A 356 -16.88 7.28 -10.06
C PHE A 356 -16.50 5.85 -9.68
N LEU A 357 -17.48 4.93 -9.69
CA LEU A 357 -17.23 3.54 -9.33
C LEU A 357 -16.12 2.91 -10.20
N ASP A 358 -16.06 3.24 -11.47
CA ASP A 358 -15.02 2.76 -12.40
C ASP A 358 -13.60 3.25 -12.05
N ASN A 359 -13.47 4.39 -11.38
CA ASN A 359 -12.20 4.97 -10.99
C ASN A 359 -11.70 4.48 -9.62
N CYS A 360 -12.64 4.24 -8.69
CA CYS A 360 -12.35 3.85 -7.31
C CYS A 360 -12.42 2.32 -7.11
N ASN A 361 -13.29 1.63 -7.87
CA ASN A 361 -13.59 0.20 -7.79
C ASN A 361 -14.04 -0.24 -6.38
N GLY A 362 -14.86 0.61 -5.72
CA GLY A 362 -15.42 0.33 -4.39
C GLY A 362 -14.45 0.50 -3.23
N ASN A 363 -13.22 0.95 -3.46
CA ASN A 363 -12.20 1.20 -2.44
C ASN A 363 -11.88 -0.03 -1.56
N PHE A 364 -11.61 0.11 -0.26
CA PHE A 364 -11.16 -0.98 0.61
C PHE A 364 -12.31 -1.74 1.26
N ARG A 365 -12.41 -3.04 0.93
CA ARG A 365 -13.46 -3.93 1.45
C ARG A 365 -13.28 -4.25 2.93
N THR A 366 -12.02 -4.35 3.39
CA THR A 366 -11.69 -4.60 4.80
C THR A 366 -12.29 -3.53 5.73
N ARG A 367 -12.25 -2.24 5.34
CA ARG A 367 -12.86 -1.18 6.13
C ARG A 367 -14.39 -1.28 6.15
N ALA A 368 -14.99 -1.57 4.99
CA ALA A 368 -16.44 -1.76 4.88
C ALA A 368 -16.89 -2.89 5.82
N GLU A 369 -16.26 -4.05 5.73
CA GLU A 369 -16.59 -5.22 6.56
C GLU A 369 -16.35 -4.96 8.06
N ALA A 370 -15.22 -4.37 8.42
CA ALA A 370 -14.90 -4.08 9.82
C ALA A 370 -15.92 -3.13 10.47
N ARG A 371 -16.46 -2.16 9.71
CA ARG A 371 -17.42 -1.17 10.22
C ARG A 371 -18.86 -1.65 10.21
N THR A 372 -19.25 -2.47 9.23
CA THR A 372 -20.66 -2.83 8.96
C THR A 372 -20.97 -4.31 9.11
N GLY A 373 -19.96 -5.18 9.16
CA GLY A 373 -20.11 -6.64 9.08
C GLY A 373 -20.39 -7.15 7.66
N ASP A 374 -20.44 -6.29 6.65
CA ASP A 374 -20.70 -6.65 5.26
C ASP A 374 -19.53 -6.25 4.35
N PHE A 375 -18.88 -7.25 3.76
CA PHE A 375 -17.73 -7.08 2.89
C PHE A 375 -18.01 -6.21 1.65
N TRP A 376 -19.25 -6.19 1.19
CA TRP A 376 -19.66 -5.47 -0.02
C TRP A 376 -20.29 -4.10 0.23
N GLU A 377 -20.40 -3.68 1.50
CA GLU A 377 -20.95 -2.36 1.85
C GLU A 377 -19.98 -1.22 1.44
N SER A 378 -20.45 0.00 1.51
CA SER A 378 -19.65 1.19 1.19
C SER A 378 -18.46 1.35 2.13
N ASP A 379 -17.30 1.75 1.58
CA ASP A 379 -16.13 2.07 2.39
C ASP A 379 -16.38 3.32 3.23
N PRO A 380 -16.31 3.25 4.57
CA PRO A 380 -16.58 4.39 5.46
C PRO A 380 -15.58 5.53 5.32
N SER A 381 -14.36 5.28 4.83
CA SER A 381 -13.34 6.31 4.63
C SER A 381 -13.45 7.04 3.29
N CYS A 382 -14.55 6.84 2.53
CA CYS A 382 -14.85 7.68 1.38
C CYS A 382 -15.36 9.05 1.84
N TYR A 383 -14.55 10.07 1.71
CA TYR A 383 -14.83 11.44 2.15
C TYR A 383 -15.48 12.34 1.07
N LEU A 384 -15.85 11.78 -0.08
CA LEU A 384 -16.62 12.50 -1.11
C LEU A 384 -18.07 12.65 -0.65
N THR A 385 -18.70 13.78 -0.95
CA THR A 385 -20.11 14.01 -0.62
C THR A 385 -21.03 13.27 -1.60
N ASP A 386 -22.29 13.08 -1.25
CA ASP A 386 -23.29 12.45 -2.12
C ASP A 386 -23.47 13.23 -3.42
N GLU A 387 -23.52 14.57 -3.35
CA GLU A 387 -23.58 15.44 -4.51
C GLU A 387 -22.36 15.25 -5.44
N GLU A 388 -21.16 15.22 -4.89
CA GLU A 388 -19.92 15.00 -5.66
C GLU A 388 -19.93 13.67 -6.41
N ILE A 389 -20.46 12.62 -5.82
CA ILE A 389 -20.53 11.29 -6.44
C ILE A 389 -21.76 11.07 -7.30
N GLY A 390 -22.63 12.10 -7.42
CA GLY A 390 -23.81 12.10 -8.30
C GLY A 390 -25.03 11.43 -7.70
N ILE A 391 -25.12 11.29 -6.39
CA ILE A 391 -26.32 10.81 -5.69
C ILE A 391 -27.19 12.05 -5.39
N THR A 392 -28.20 12.27 -6.23
CA THR A 392 -29.18 13.32 -6.04
C THR A 392 -30.45 12.72 -5.42
N GLY A 393 -30.91 13.27 -4.30
CA GLY A 393 -32.20 12.91 -3.67
C GLY A 393 -32.10 11.61 -2.86
N ALA A 394 -31.52 11.65 -1.68
CA ALA A 394 -31.92 10.74 -0.64
C ALA A 394 -33.35 11.16 -0.22
N GLU A 395 -34.34 10.35 -0.55
CA GLU A 395 -35.58 10.36 0.22
C GLU A 395 -35.22 10.21 1.69
N LYS A 396 -35.60 11.23 2.48
CA LYS A 396 -35.37 11.27 3.93
C LYS A 396 -36.15 10.18 4.63
#